data_f354dfde44768437389faa31df2f221f
#
_entry.id   f354dfde44768437389faa31df2f221f
#
_cell.length_a   1.000
_cell.length_b   1.000
_cell.length_c   1.000
_cell.angle_alpha   90.00
_cell.angle_beta   90.00
_cell.angle_gamma   90.00
#
_symmetry.space_group_name_H-M   'P 1'
#
loop_
_entity.id
_entity.type
_entity.pdbx_description
1 polymer ?
#
loop_
_entity_poly.entity_id
_entity_poly.type
_entity_poly.pdbx_seq_one_letter_code
_entity_poly.pdbx_strand_id
1 'polypeptide(L)'
;MNEQDTKLMDKIVEKLKTVYDPEIPVDIYELGLIYDVKIDGKKASLDMTLTSPHCPVAETLPMQVRRTVEEIDELEEVEDKIVWEPPWDKTKMSEAARLELGL
;
A
#
# COMPACT_ATOMS: atom_id res chain seq x y z
N MET A 1 6.83 -4.60 -18.46
CA MET A 1 7.49 -5.02 -17.20
C MET A 1 8.23 -6.34 -17.44
N ASN A 2 9.50 -6.42 -17.07
CA ASN A 2 10.26 -7.66 -17.27
C ASN A 2 9.99 -8.64 -16.12
N GLU A 3 10.53 -9.85 -16.25
CA GLU A 3 10.29 -10.92 -15.26
C GLU A 3 10.78 -10.55 -13.86
N GLN A 4 11.92 -9.85 -13.78
CA GLN A 4 12.48 -9.42 -12.50
C GLN A 4 11.58 -8.40 -11.82
N ASP A 5 11.04 -7.46 -12.59
CA ASP A 5 10.12 -6.46 -12.05
C ASP A 5 8.82 -7.10 -11.58
N THR A 6 8.33 -8.11 -12.29
CA THR A 6 7.13 -8.83 -11.91
C THR A 6 7.32 -9.54 -10.57
N LYS A 7 8.47 -10.21 -10.40
CA LYS A 7 8.80 -10.88 -9.14
C LYS A 7 8.91 -9.90 -7.99
N LEU A 8 9.55 -8.76 -8.26
CA LEU A 8 9.71 -7.71 -7.25
C LEU A 8 8.36 -7.11 -6.88
N MET A 9 7.49 -6.89 -7.86
CA MET A 9 6.13 -6.40 -7.61
C MET A 9 5.36 -7.35 -6.70
N ASP A 10 5.47 -8.67 -6.94
CA ASP A 10 4.80 -9.66 -6.10
C ASP A 10 5.30 -9.60 -4.66
N LYS A 11 6.60 -9.41 -4.46
CA LYS A 11 7.16 -9.27 -3.12
C LYS A 11 6.66 -8.01 -2.43
N ILE A 12 6.55 -6.90 -3.16
CA ILE A 12 6.02 -5.65 -2.63
C ILE A 12 4.58 -5.84 -2.19
N VAL A 13 3.75 -6.47 -3.02
CA VAL A 13 2.34 -6.73 -2.70
C VAL A 13 2.23 -7.62 -1.45
N GLU A 14 3.05 -8.65 -1.34
CA GLU A 14 3.06 -9.50 -0.14
C GLU A 14 3.38 -8.71 1.12
N LYS A 15 4.35 -7.80 1.04
CA LYS A 15 4.70 -6.94 2.18
C LYS A 15 3.56 -5.99 2.53
N LEU A 16 2.93 -5.40 1.52
CA LEU A 16 1.81 -4.48 1.75
C LEU A 16 0.63 -5.18 2.42
N LYS A 17 0.43 -6.46 2.15
CA LYS A 17 -0.64 -7.23 2.78
C LYS A 17 -0.37 -7.55 4.24
N THR A 18 0.79 -7.22 4.77
CA THR A 18 1.11 -7.38 6.20
C THR A 18 0.86 -6.12 7.01
N VAL A 19 0.54 -5.01 6.35
CA VAL A 19 0.28 -3.74 7.03
C VAL A 19 -1.22 -3.52 7.14
N TYR A 20 -1.70 -3.31 8.36
CA TYR A 20 -3.12 -3.15 8.63
C TYR A 20 -3.42 -1.75 9.12
N ASP A 21 -4.56 -1.21 8.69
CA ASP A 21 -5.11 0.00 9.30
C ASP A 21 -5.54 -0.37 10.72
N PRO A 22 -5.15 0.40 11.74
CA PRO A 22 -5.44 0.03 13.12
C PRO A 22 -6.93 0.06 13.47
N GLU A 23 -7.74 0.74 12.67
CA GLU A 23 -9.19 0.85 12.92
C GLU A 23 -10.01 -0.14 12.11
N ILE A 24 -9.43 -0.77 11.09
CA ILE A 24 -10.13 -1.67 10.17
C ILE A 24 -9.36 -2.99 10.09
N PRO A 25 -9.99 -4.14 10.33
CA PRO A 25 -9.30 -5.44 10.35
C PRO A 25 -9.01 -6.00 8.96
N VAL A 26 -8.54 -5.14 8.06
CA VAL A 26 -8.18 -5.51 6.69
C VAL A 26 -6.87 -4.81 6.37
N ASP A 27 -5.97 -5.49 5.64
CA ASP A 27 -4.71 -4.89 5.25
C ASP A 27 -4.91 -3.75 4.25
N ILE A 28 -3.92 -2.86 4.21
CA ILE A 28 -4.03 -1.64 3.41
C ILE A 28 -4.10 -1.89 1.89
N TYR A 29 -3.53 -3.01 1.43
CA TYR A 29 -3.58 -3.35 0.02
C TYR A 29 -5.02 -3.72 -0.39
N GLU A 30 -5.68 -4.56 0.39
CA GLU A 30 -7.06 -4.96 0.11
C GLU A 30 -8.06 -3.82 0.35
N LEU A 31 -7.71 -2.86 1.23
CA LEU A 31 -8.52 -1.66 1.41
C LEU A 31 -8.47 -0.73 0.20
N GLY A 32 -7.50 -0.92 -0.69
CA GLY A 32 -7.35 -0.05 -1.86
C GLY A 32 -6.65 1.25 -1.55
N LEU A 33 -5.82 1.29 -0.52
CA LEU A 33 -5.08 2.50 -0.16
C LEU A 33 -3.83 2.70 -1.02
N ILE A 34 -3.37 1.66 -1.71
CA ILE A 34 -2.23 1.76 -2.62
C ILE A 34 -2.76 1.98 -4.03
N TYR A 35 -2.53 3.16 -4.57
CA TYR A 35 -3.05 3.53 -5.90
C TYR A 35 -2.10 3.14 -7.02
N ASP A 36 -0.80 3.19 -6.78
CA ASP A 36 0.17 2.85 -7.82
C ASP A 36 1.48 2.40 -7.19
N VAL A 37 2.17 1.51 -7.87
CA VAL A 37 3.50 1.04 -7.49
C VAL A 37 4.36 1.08 -8.75
N LYS A 38 5.46 1.80 -8.69
CA LYS A 38 6.39 1.92 -9.81
C LYS A 38 7.74 1.39 -9.39
N ILE A 39 8.36 0.61 -10.25
CA ILE A 39 9.69 0.05 -10.02
C ILE A 39 10.64 0.60 -11.08
N ASP A 40 11.76 1.16 -10.62
CA ASP A 40 12.82 1.66 -11.48
C ASP A 40 14.13 1.13 -10.94
N GLY A 41 14.62 0.04 -11.54
CA GLY A 41 15.82 -0.64 -11.07
C GLY A 41 15.63 -1.17 -9.65
N LYS A 42 16.35 -0.58 -8.70
CA LYS A 42 16.29 -0.97 -7.29
C LYS A 42 15.51 0.04 -6.44
N LYS A 43 14.74 0.90 -7.09
CA LYS A 43 13.90 1.90 -6.43
C LYS A 43 12.44 1.55 -6.63
N ALA A 44 11.65 1.62 -5.56
CA ALA A 44 10.21 1.49 -5.62
C ALA A 44 9.55 2.79 -5.20
N SER A 45 8.54 3.23 -5.94
CA SER A 45 7.75 4.41 -5.62
C SER A 45 6.31 3.99 -5.43
N LEU A 46 5.74 4.38 -4.30
CA LEU A 46 4.37 4.03 -3.93
C LEU A 46 3.52 5.27 -3.85
N ASP A 47 2.39 5.27 -4.55
CA ASP A 47 1.36 6.29 -4.38
C ASP A 47 0.27 5.68 -3.51
N MET A 48 0.06 6.22 -2.32
CA MET A 48 -0.96 5.72 -1.41
C MET A 48 -1.85 6.84 -0.92
N THR A 49 -3.02 6.46 -0.45
CA THR A 49 -3.95 7.39 0.17
C THR A 49 -4.35 6.87 1.54
N LEU A 50 -5.16 7.64 2.24
CA LEU A 50 -5.68 7.30 3.55
C LEU A 50 -7.20 7.40 3.53
N THR A 51 -7.87 6.71 4.45
CA THR A 51 -9.34 6.72 4.50
C THR A 51 -9.89 8.08 4.94
N SER A 52 -9.08 8.86 5.64
CA SER A 52 -9.47 10.20 6.09
C SER A 52 -8.24 11.06 6.31
N PRO A 53 -8.25 12.34 5.88
CA PRO A 53 -7.14 13.26 6.16
C PRO A 53 -7.01 13.60 7.65
N HIS A 54 -8.03 13.30 8.44
CA HIS A 54 -8.03 13.58 9.88
C HIS A 54 -7.70 12.34 10.71
N CYS A 55 -7.35 11.23 10.05
CA CYS A 55 -6.98 10.01 10.74
C CYS A 55 -5.68 10.21 11.52
N PRO A 56 -5.64 9.84 12.83
CA PRO A 56 -4.41 10.01 13.61
C PRO A 56 -3.25 9.15 13.12
N VAL A 57 -3.51 8.16 12.27
CA VAL A 57 -2.44 7.34 11.66
C VAL A 57 -1.89 7.94 10.37
N ALA A 58 -2.36 9.13 9.98
CA ALA A 58 -1.93 9.77 8.75
C ALA A 58 -0.41 10.02 8.70
N GLU A 59 0.25 10.13 9.85
CA GLU A 59 1.69 10.34 9.93
C GLU A 59 2.46 9.03 10.10
N THR A 60 1.85 8.01 10.71
CA THR A 60 2.53 6.76 11.05
C THR A 60 2.36 5.67 10.01
N LEU A 61 1.19 5.59 9.39
CA LEU A 61 0.90 4.54 8.43
C LEU A 61 1.82 4.57 7.20
N PRO A 62 2.05 5.74 6.56
CA PRO A 62 2.99 5.80 5.43
C PRO A 62 4.40 5.36 5.82
N MET A 63 4.87 5.74 6.99
CA MET A 63 6.17 5.34 7.48
C MET A 63 6.24 3.82 7.68
N GLN A 64 5.19 3.24 8.23
CA GLN A 64 5.10 1.79 8.44
C GLN A 64 5.12 1.05 7.10
N VAL A 65 4.39 1.53 6.11
CA VAL A 65 4.37 0.97 4.76
C VAL A 65 5.77 1.01 4.15
N ARG A 66 6.42 2.17 4.21
CA ARG A 66 7.76 2.33 3.65
C ARG A 66 8.75 1.38 4.30
N ARG A 67 8.77 1.30 5.63
CA ARG A 67 9.68 0.41 6.36
C ARG A 67 9.46 -1.04 6.02
N THR A 68 8.20 -1.45 5.86
CA THR A 68 7.87 -2.83 5.53
C THR A 68 8.37 -3.19 4.15
N VAL A 69 8.20 -2.29 3.17
CA VAL A 69 8.69 -2.52 1.80
C VAL A 69 10.21 -2.47 1.75
N GLU A 70 10.85 -1.62 2.56
CA GLU A 70 12.31 -1.54 2.63
C GLU A 70 12.96 -2.83 3.11
N GLU A 71 12.21 -3.73 3.72
CA GLU A 71 12.72 -5.05 4.13
C GLU A 71 13.07 -5.95 2.95
N ILE A 72 12.64 -5.58 1.76
CA ILE A 72 12.95 -6.34 0.54
C ILE A 72 14.41 -6.06 0.14
N ASP A 73 15.24 -7.09 0.14
CA ASP A 73 16.67 -6.96 -0.12
C ASP A 73 17.00 -6.41 -1.50
N GLU A 74 16.17 -6.69 -2.49
CA GLU A 74 16.38 -6.25 -3.87
C GLU A 74 16.18 -4.74 -4.05
N LEU A 75 15.59 -4.07 -3.06
CA LEU A 75 15.33 -2.63 -3.12
C LEU A 75 16.39 -1.86 -2.33
N GLU A 76 16.92 -0.81 -2.93
CA GLU A 76 17.84 0.11 -2.26
C GLU A 76 17.15 1.36 -1.77
N GLU A 77 16.03 1.73 -2.41
CA GLU A 77 15.29 2.94 -2.06
C GLU A 77 13.80 2.71 -2.21
N VAL A 78 13.05 3.19 -1.24
CA VAL A 78 11.57 3.16 -1.29
C VAL A 78 11.07 4.56 -1.02
N GLU A 79 10.26 5.08 -1.93
CA GLU A 79 9.59 6.36 -1.80
C GLU A 79 8.10 6.13 -1.63
N ASP A 80 7.51 6.75 -0.63
CA ASP A 80 6.08 6.62 -0.34
C ASP A 80 5.47 8.01 -0.35
N LYS A 81 4.51 8.22 -1.24
CA LYS A 81 3.87 9.51 -1.45
C LYS A 81 2.39 9.42 -1.16
N ILE A 82 1.89 10.34 -0.36
CA ILE A 82 0.46 10.43 -0.08
C ILE A 82 -0.22 11.26 -1.17
N VAL A 83 -1.26 10.69 -1.76
CA VAL A 83 -2.08 11.38 -2.75
C VAL A 83 -3.53 11.38 -2.29
N TRP A 84 -4.24 12.47 -2.54
CA TRP A 84 -5.62 12.63 -2.11
C TRP A 84 -6.61 12.58 -3.27
N GLU A 85 -6.12 12.45 -4.49
CA GLU A 85 -6.93 12.33 -5.69
C GLU A 85 -6.60 11.04 -6.43
N PRO A 86 -7.60 10.24 -6.80
CA PRO A 86 -9.01 10.40 -6.44
C PRO A 86 -9.23 10.12 -4.95
N PRO A 87 -10.28 10.71 -4.33
CA PRO A 87 -10.55 10.43 -2.92
C PRO A 87 -10.92 8.97 -2.71
N TRP A 88 -10.48 8.42 -1.59
CA TRP A 88 -10.77 7.04 -1.26
C TRP A 88 -12.25 6.86 -0.88
N ASP A 89 -12.85 5.76 -1.33
CA ASP A 89 -14.18 5.35 -0.92
C ASP A 89 -14.26 3.82 -0.91
N LYS A 90 -15.42 3.29 -0.54
CA LYS A 90 -15.61 1.84 -0.40
C LYS A 90 -15.44 1.08 -1.71
N THR A 91 -15.61 1.73 -2.86
CA THR A 91 -15.44 1.08 -4.15
C THR A 91 -13.98 0.76 -4.45
N LYS A 92 -13.04 1.35 -3.72
CA LYS A 92 -11.61 1.07 -3.85
C LYS A 92 -11.22 -0.24 -3.19
N MET A 93 -12.05 -0.75 -2.28
CA MET A 93 -11.79 -2.02 -1.61
C MET A 93 -11.88 -3.19 -2.57
N SER A 94 -11.07 -4.23 -2.32
CA SER A 94 -11.23 -5.49 -3.02
C SER A 94 -12.55 -6.16 -2.61
N GLU A 95 -13.01 -7.11 -3.41
CA GLU A 95 -14.21 -7.87 -3.08
C GLU A 95 -14.04 -8.63 -1.76
N ALA A 96 -12.83 -9.20 -1.56
CA ALA A 96 -12.52 -9.92 -0.33
C ALA A 96 -12.61 -9.01 0.90
N ALA A 97 -12.11 -7.77 0.79
CA ALA A 97 -12.19 -6.82 1.89
C ALA A 97 -13.62 -6.44 2.21
N ARG A 98 -14.44 -6.23 1.19
CA ARG A 98 -15.86 -5.92 1.39
C ARG A 98 -16.60 -7.05 2.09
N LEU A 99 -16.32 -8.29 1.71
CA LEU A 99 -16.94 -9.45 2.33
C LEU A 99 -16.52 -9.57 3.79
N GLU A 100 -15.23 -9.32 4.07
CA GLU A 100 -14.72 -9.38 5.45
C GLU A 100 -15.40 -8.37 6.35
N LEU A 101 -15.72 -7.20 5.82
CA LEU A 101 -16.35 -6.11 6.57
C LEU A 101 -17.89 -6.15 6.51
N GLY A 102 -18.47 -7.07 5.74
CA GLY A 102 -19.92 -7.16 5.61
C GLY A 102 -20.54 -6.08 4.73
N LEU A 103 -19.77 -5.57 3.79
CA LEU A 103 -20.25 -4.50 2.89
C LEU A 103 -20.75 -5.02 1.56
#